data_ace2bf156556d61ab288732293edbbb4
#
_entry.id   ace2bf156556d61ab288732293edbbb4
#
_cell.length_a   1.000
_cell.length_b   1.000
_cell.length_c   1.000
_cell.angle_alpha   90.00
_cell.angle_beta   90.00
_cell.angle_gamma   90.00
#
_symmetry.space_group_name_H-M   'P 1'
#
loop_
_entity.id
_entity.type
_entity.pdbx_description
1 polymer ?
#
loop_
_entity_poly.entity_id
_entity_poly.type
_entity_poly.pdbx_seq_one_letter_code
_entity_poly.pdbx_strand_id
1 'polypeptide(L)'
;IAVEKETKILDGFGISSDTGFFRVSLKKNTDYQVKISFIGFQQIELDLNLSEDFEKNFVLEEQAETLDEVELIYEMPVTISGDTIVYNADSFNTGTEKKLGDVLKNLPGIEVNEDGTIEVEGKEVSKITVEGKDFFDGDSKLATQNLPANAVGKVQVLRNFSEAGQLRNVTNNEDNVAINISLKTGKDK
;
A
#
# COMPACT_ATOMS: atom_id res chain seq x y z
N ILE A 1 2.25 23.33 -18.51
CA ILE A 1 0.83 22.96 -18.64
C ILE A 1 -0.05 24.11 -18.14
N ALA A 2 -1.24 24.29 -18.74
CA ALA A 2 -2.24 25.25 -18.32
C ALA A 2 -3.57 24.54 -18.03
N VAL A 3 -4.08 24.73 -16.82
CA VAL A 3 -5.34 24.15 -16.35
C VAL A 3 -6.36 25.28 -16.15
N GLU A 4 -7.53 25.17 -16.74
CA GLU A 4 -8.62 26.10 -16.52
C GLU A 4 -9.11 26.00 -15.07
N LYS A 5 -9.21 27.15 -14.38
CA LYS A 5 -9.49 27.16 -12.93
C LYS A 5 -10.90 26.70 -12.58
N GLU A 6 -11.90 27.03 -13.40
CA GLU A 6 -13.29 26.68 -13.14
C GLU A 6 -13.56 25.20 -13.37
N THR A 7 -13.12 24.67 -14.51
CA THR A 7 -13.42 23.29 -14.91
C THR A 7 -12.41 22.26 -14.41
N LYS A 8 -11.22 22.73 -13.98
CA LYS A 8 -10.04 21.88 -13.63
C LYS A 8 -9.56 21.01 -14.79
N ILE A 9 -9.88 21.37 -16.01
CA ILE A 9 -9.49 20.65 -17.22
C ILE A 9 -8.17 21.21 -17.74
N LEU A 10 -7.28 20.32 -18.19
CA LEU A 10 -6.07 20.68 -18.93
C LEU A 10 -6.48 21.23 -20.30
N ASP A 11 -6.29 22.53 -20.54
CA ASP A 11 -6.66 23.19 -21.80
C ASP A 11 -5.46 23.39 -22.74
N GLY A 12 -4.24 23.48 -22.20
CA GLY A 12 -3.04 23.62 -23.00
C GLY A 12 -1.77 23.08 -22.36
N PHE A 13 -0.82 22.68 -23.20
CA PHE A 13 0.53 22.35 -22.77
C PHE A 13 1.56 22.78 -23.82
N GLY A 14 2.79 22.91 -23.39
CA GLY A 14 3.95 23.17 -24.25
C GLY A 14 5.17 22.47 -23.70
N ILE A 15 6.07 22.07 -24.58
CA ILE A 15 7.39 21.55 -24.25
C ILE A 15 8.40 22.56 -24.78
N SER A 16 9.39 22.92 -23.93
CA SER A 16 10.44 23.84 -24.35
C SER A 16 11.42 23.18 -25.32
N SER A 17 11.92 23.99 -26.27
CA SER A 17 13.05 23.62 -27.10
C SER A 17 14.36 23.65 -26.31
N ASP A 18 15.46 23.20 -26.94
CA ASP A 18 16.82 23.24 -26.37
C ASP A 18 17.27 24.67 -26.00
N THR A 19 16.65 25.69 -26.61
CA THR A 19 16.91 27.11 -26.29
C THR A 19 15.97 27.65 -25.20
N GLY A 20 15.11 26.79 -24.61
CA GLY A 20 14.16 27.17 -23.58
C GLY A 20 12.87 27.82 -24.10
N PHE A 21 12.71 27.99 -25.43
CA PHE A 21 11.51 28.58 -25.99
C PHE A 21 10.34 27.59 -25.97
N PHE A 22 9.17 28.04 -25.51
CA PHE A 22 7.92 27.28 -25.57
C PHE A 22 6.74 28.19 -25.96
N ARG A 23 5.68 27.60 -26.46
CA ARG A 23 4.44 28.28 -26.79
C ARG A 23 3.24 27.44 -26.34
N VAL A 24 2.26 28.07 -25.73
CA VAL A 24 0.99 27.45 -25.35
C VAL A 24 -0.14 28.31 -25.90
N SER A 25 -1.11 27.72 -26.61
CA SER A 25 -2.29 28.40 -27.10
C SER A 25 -3.40 28.21 -26.08
N LEU A 26 -3.99 29.32 -25.60
CA LEU A 26 -5.02 29.33 -24.57
C LEU A 26 -6.20 30.23 -25.05
N LYS A 27 -7.36 30.00 -24.47
CA LYS A 27 -8.57 30.84 -24.73
C LYS A 27 -8.41 32.18 -24.03
N LYS A 28 -8.83 33.24 -24.70
CA LYS A 28 -8.84 34.58 -24.10
C LYS A 28 -9.93 34.71 -23.03
N ASN A 29 -9.68 35.57 -22.05
CA ASN A 29 -10.59 35.89 -20.95
C ASN A 29 -11.02 34.67 -20.13
N THR A 30 -10.12 33.70 -19.98
CA THR A 30 -10.29 32.49 -19.17
C THR A 30 -9.23 32.46 -18.10
N ASP A 31 -9.61 32.07 -16.88
CA ASP A 31 -8.67 31.97 -15.76
C ASP A 31 -7.93 30.62 -15.77
N TYR A 32 -6.61 30.71 -15.83
CA TYR A 32 -5.73 29.56 -15.87
C TYR A 32 -4.82 29.49 -14.66
N GLN A 33 -4.57 28.30 -14.18
CA GLN A 33 -3.40 27.96 -13.37
C GLN A 33 -2.35 27.36 -14.30
N VAL A 34 -1.24 28.06 -14.45
CA VAL A 34 -0.12 27.61 -15.28
C VAL A 34 0.98 27.05 -14.38
N LYS A 35 1.47 25.87 -14.73
CA LYS A 35 2.56 25.18 -14.05
C LYS A 35 3.72 25.00 -15.02
N ILE A 36 4.89 25.43 -14.61
CA ILE A 36 6.15 25.28 -15.36
C ILE A 36 7.07 24.43 -14.51
N SER A 37 7.52 23.30 -15.04
CA SER A 37 8.35 22.35 -14.31
C SER A 37 9.47 21.79 -15.21
N PHE A 38 10.60 21.51 -14.59
CA PHE A 38 11.70 20.78 -15.18
C PHE A 38 12.35 19.91 -14.11
N ILE A 39 12.86 18.75 -14.50
CA ILE A 39 13.46 17.79 -13.56
C ILE A 39 14.67 18.43 -12.89
N GLY A 40 14.74 18.39 -11.56
CA GLY A 40 15.81 18.99 -10.75
C GLY A 40 15.64 20.49 -10.47
N PHE A 41 14.49 21.07 -10.81
CA PHE A 41 14.18 22.49 -10.58
C PHE A 41 12.86 22.66 -9.84
N GLN A 42 12.76 23.75 -9.08
CA GLN A 42 11.52 24.11 -8.40
C GLN A 42 10.42 24.45 -9.42
N GLN A 43 9.24 23.87 -9.23
CA GLN A 43 8.09 24.16 -10.07
C GLN A 43 7.59 25.58 -9.82
N ILE A 44 7.35 26.33 -10.90
CA ILE A 44 6.67 27.63 -10.84
C ILE A 44 5.18 27.41 -11.10
N GLU A 45 4.34 27.96 -10.23
CA GLU A 45 2.90 28.06 -10.43
C GLU A 45 2.47 29.52 -10.50
N LEU A 46 1.67 29.86 -11.48
CA LEU A 46 1.12 31.19 -11.62
C LEU A 46 -0.31 31.17 -12.15
N ASP A 47 -1.06 32.16 -11.72
CA ASP A 47 -2.42 32.40 -12.19
C ASP A 47 -2.40 33.42 -13.32
N LEU A 48 -3.05 33.10 -14.43
CA LEU A 48 -3.14 33.95 -15.60
C LEU A 48 -4.59 34.11 -16.06
N ASN A 49 -4.98 35.36 -16.40
CA ASN A 49 -6.14 35.65 -17.21
C ASN A 49 -5.67 36.53 -18.34
N LEU A 50 -5.73 36.04 -19.57
CA LEU A 50 -5.13 36.68 -20.72
C LEU A 50 -6.21 37.21 -21.65
N SER A 51 -6.23 38.50 -21.84
CA SER A 51 -7.07 39.18 -22.88
C SER A 51 -6.34 39.32 -24.23
N GLU A 52 -5.02 39.29 -24.21
CA GLU A 52 -4.12 39.43 -25.35
C GLU A 52 -2.95 38.47 -25.26
N ASP A 53 -2.12 38.43 -26.28
CA ASP A 53 -0.91 37.57 -26.29
C ASP A 53 0.05 38.05 -25.21
N PHE A 54 0.62 37.08 -24.48
CA PHE A 54 1.49 37.32 -23.34
C PHE A 54 2.82 36.63 -23.54
N GLU A 55 3.91 37.35 -23.28
CA GLU A 55 5.26 36.83 -23.35
C GLU A 55 5.99 37.11 -22.04
N LYS A 56 6.62 36.09 -21.49
CA LYS A 56 7.38 36.20 -20.25
C LYS A 56 8.49 35.16 -20.18
N ASN A 57 9.65 35.59 -19.70
CA ASN A 57 10.76 34.69 -19.37
C ASN A 57 10.59 34.20 -17.92
N PHE A 58 10.84 32.91 -17.72
CA PHE A 58 10.84 32.25 -16.42
C PHE A 58 12.24 31.70 -16.15
N VAL A 59 12.74 31.95 -14.97
CA VAL A 59 13.98 31.36 -14.48
C VAL A 59 13.59 30.33 -13.43
N LEU A 60 13.94 29.09 -13.66
CA LEU A 60 13.73 28.00 -12.70
C LEU A 60 14.94 27.95 -11.77
N GLU A 61 14.71 27.86 -10.48
CA GLU A 61 15.75 27.66 -9.48
C GLU A 61 16.02 26.16 -9.33
N GLU A 62 17.30 25.80 -9.24
CA GLU A 62 17.65 24.42 -8.95
C GLU A 62 17.02 24.01 -7.60
N GLN A 63 16.23 22.97 -7.65
CA GLN A 63 15.81 22.27 -6.46
C GLN A 63 16.97 21.39 -6.05
N ALA A 64 17.74 21.82 -5.02
CA ALA A 64 18.58 20.86 -4.32
C ALA A 64 17.62 19.84 -3.71
N GLU A 65 17.31 18.80 -4.48
CA GLU A 65 16.69 17.62 -3.91
C GLU A 65 17.68 17.04 -2.90
N THR A 66 17.49 17.40 -1.63
CA THR A 66 17.47 16.30 -0.69
C THR A 66 16.34 15.42 -1.19
N LEU A 67 16.68 14.36 -1.90
CA LEU A 67 15.84 13.18 -1.95
C LEU A 67 15.57 12.87 -0.48
N ASP A 68 14.49 13.37 0.08
CA ASP A 68 13.79 12.62 1.09
C ASP A 68 13.59 11.29 0.36
N GLU A 69 14.38 10.33 0.79
CA GLU A 69 14.30 8.95 0.35
C GLU A 69 12.81 8.63 0.42
N VAL A 70 12.11 8.77 -0.71
CA VAL A 70 10.82 8.14 -0.87
C VAL A 70 11.20 6.68 -0.90
N GLU A 71 11.36 6.14 0.31
CA GLU A 71 11.35 4.73 0.53
C GLU A 71 10.00 4.26 0.01
N LEU A 72 9.96 4.00 -1.30
CA LEU A 72 8.91 3.18 -1.85
C LEU A 72 9.09 1.84 -1.16
N ILE A 73 8.52 1.74 0.04
CA ILE A 73 8.31 0.47 0.69
C ILE A 73 7.32 -0.26 -0.22
N TYR A 74 7.86 -0.83 -1.29
CA TYR A 74 7.11 -1.82 -2.06
C TYR A 74 7.02 -3.04 -1.17
N GLU A 75 6.03 -3.03 -0.28
CA GLU A 75 5.71 -4.21 0.49
C GLU A 75 5.18 -5.25 -0.49
N MET A 76 6.00 -6.27 -0.72
CA MET A 76 5.57 -7.39 -1.56
C MET A 76 4.28 -7.98 -1.00
N PRO A 77 3.27 -8.25 -1.84
CA PRO A 77 2.02 -8.86 -1.41
C PRO A 77 2.25 -10.15 -0.62
N VAL A 78 3.24 -10.94 -1.04
CA VAL A 78 3.65 -12.19 -0.39
C VAL A 78 5.16 -12.25 -0.31
N THR A 79 5.68 -12.60 0.86
CA THR A 79 7.10 -12.87 1.10
C THR A 79 7.27 -14.23 1.75
N ILE A 80 8.23 -15.01 1.29
CA ILE A 80 8.55 -16.33 1.86
C ILE A 80 9.94 -16.24 2.51
N SER A 81 10.01 -16.58 3.78
CA SER A 81 11.27 -16.61 4.53
C SER A 81 11.37 -17.94 5.32
N GLY A 82 12.15 -18.90 4.80
CA GLY A 82 12.21 -20.24 5.36
C GLY A 82 10.83 -20.92 5.35
N ASP A 83 10.38 -21.36 6.51
CA ASP A 83 9.07 -22.02 6.69
C ASP A 83 7.91 -21.03 6.93
N THR A 84 8.16 -19.73 6.83
CA THR A 84 7.16 -18.70 7.06
C THR A 84 6.74 -18.03 5.74
N ILE A 85 5.42 -17.97 5.48
CA ILE A 85 4.83 -17.17 4.42
C ILE A 85 4.22 -15.94 5.08
N VAL A 86 4.56 -14.78 4.61
CA VAL A 86 4.03 -13.49 5.09
C VAL A 86 3.18 -12.86 3.99
N TYR A 87 1.92 -12.67 4.25
CA TYR A 87 0.99 -11.95 3.40
C TYR A 87 0.79 -10.52 3.93
N ASN A 88 0.88 -9.53 3.06
CA ASN A 88 0.42 -8.18 3.35
C ASN A 88 -1.11 -8.14 3.13
N ALA A 89 -1.89 -8.01 4.19
CA ALA A 89 -3.34 -8.08 4.12
C ALA A 89 -3.94 -7.01 3.18
N ASP A 90 -3.37 -5.80 3.19
CA ASP A 90 -3.88 -4.70 2.36
C ASP A 90 -3.76 -4.95 0.86
N SER A 91 -2.79 -5.77 0.44
CA SER A 91 -2.62 -6.15 -0.97
C SER A 91 -3.73 -7.06 -1.50
N PHE A 92 -4.51 -7.70 -0.61
CA PHE A 92 -5.56 -8.66 -0.96
C PHE A 92 -6.96 -8.18 -0.55
N ASN A 93 -7.06 -7.08 0.18
CA ASN A 93 -8.33 -6.54 0.63
C ASN A 93 -9.05 -5.84 -0.54
N THR A 94 -10.35 -6.14 -0.68
CA THR A 94 -11.25 -5.49 -1.66
C THR A 94 -12.03 -4.32 -1.05
N GLY A 95 -11.93 -4.12 0.28
CA GLY A 95 -12.65 -3.10 1.03
C GLY A 95 -14.03 -3.54 1.55
N THR A 96 -14.40 -4.79 1.29
CA THR A 96 -15.69 -5.36 1.75
C THR A 96 -15.56 -6.22 2.99
N GLU A 97 -14.34 -6.56 3.37
CA GLU A 97 -14.00 -7.42 4.49
C GLU A 97 -14.36 -6.75 5.82
N LYS A 98 -15.03 -7.50 6.68
CA LYS A 98 -15.46 -7.03 8.02
C LYS A 98 -14.65 -7.69 9.13
N LYS A 99 -14.31 -8.95 8.95
CA LYS A 99 -13.68 -9.82 9.94
C LYS A 99 -12.42 -10.47 9.40
N LEU A 100 -11.57 -10.98 10.30
CA LEU A 100 -10.36 -11.73 9.93
C LEU A 100 -10.69 -12.88 8.96
N GLY A 101 -11.77 -13.61 9.17
CA GLY A 101 -12.18 -14.69 8.28
C GLY A 101 -12.38 -14.25 6.83
N ASP A 102 -12.89 -13.03 6.60
CA ASP A 102 -13.05 -12.48 5.26
C ASP A 102 -11.69 -12.15 4.62
N VAL A 103 -10.77 -11.61 5.41
CA VAL A 103 -9.39 -11.33 4.96
C VAL A 103 -8.68 -12.62 4.57
N LEU A 104 -8.75 -13.65 5.42
CA LEU A 104 -8.09 -14.93 5.19
C LEU A 104 -8.58 -15.62 3.92
N LYS A 105 -9.87 -15.52 3.59
CA LYS A 105 -10.45 -16.10 2.35
C LYS A 105 -9.86 -15.49 1.08
N ASN A 106 -9.36 -14.28 1.14
CA ASN A 106 -8.76 -13.60 -0.01
C ASN A 106 -7.27 -13.98 -0.21
N LEU A 107 -6.65 -14.63 0.78
CA LEU A 107 -5.24 -15.00 0.71
C LEU A 107 -5.05 -16.30 -0.05
N PRO A 108 -4.13 -16.35 -1.03
CA PRO A 108 -3.90 -17.57 -1.81
C PRO A 108 -3.39 -18.70 -0.92
N GLY A 109 -3.99 -19.89 -1.09
CA GLY A 109 -3.61 -21.11 -0.36
C GLY A 109 -4.18 -21.20 1.05
N ILE A 110 -5.07 -20.30 1.44
CA ILE A 110 -5.80 -20.34 2.72
C ILE A 110 -7.28 -20.55 2.45
N GLU A 111 -7.86 -21.52 3.12
CA GLU A 111 -9.30 -21.84 3.06
C GLU A 111 -9.91 -21.64 4.44
N VAL A 112 -11.06 -21.00 4.51
CA VAL A 112 -11.82 -20.81 5.76
C VAL A 112 -13.16 -21.46 5.59
N ASN A 113 -13.38 -22.53 6.34
CA ASN A 113 -14.60 -23.32 6.33
C ASN A 113 -15.78 -22.58 7.01
N GLU A 114 -17.00 -23.02 6.77
CA GLU A 114 -18.21 -22.41 7.35
C GLU A 114 -18.25 -22.51 8.88
N ASP A 115 -17.63 -23.53 9.44
CA ASP A 115 -17.52 -23.74 10.87
C ASP A 115 -16.47 -22.85 11.54
N GLY A 116 -15.64 -22.14 10.72
CA GLY A 116 -14.56 -21.25 11.18
C GLY A 116 -13.19 -21.91 11.29
N THR A 117 -13.08 -23.20 10.94
CA THR A 117 -11.76 -23.85 10.81
C THR A 117 -11.00 -23.29 9.62
N ILE A 118 -9.70 -23.26 9.72
CA ILE A 118 -8.81 -22.73 8.69
C ILE A 118 -7.88 -23.83 8.22
N GLU A 119 -7.74 -23.92 6.90
CA GLU A 119 -6.78 -24.81 6.26
C GLU A 119 -5.78 -23.99 5.44
N VAL A 120 -4.53 -24.38 5.49
CA VAL A 120 -3.48 -23.84 4.65
C VAL A 120 -2.84 -24.97 3.87
N GLU A 121 -2.90 -24.87 2.54
CA GLU A 121 -2.37 -25.91 1.65
C GLU A 121 -2.91 -27.33 2.00
N GLY A 122 -4.17 -27.42 2.42
CA GLY A 122 -4.84 -28.66 2.79
C GLY A 122 -4.50 -29.19 4.20
N LYS A 123 -3.83 -28.38 5.04
CA LYS A 123 -3.52 -28.70 6.44
C LYS A 123 -4.29 -27.80 7.37
N GLU A 124 -4.93 -28.38 8.36
CA GLU A 124 -5.65 -27.60 9.37
C GLU A 124 -4.70 -26.77 10.23
N VAL A 125 -5.06 -25.51 10.46
CA VAL A 125 -4.32 -24.60 11.31
C VAL A 125 -4.53 -24.95 12.77
N SER A 126 -3.47 -25.35 13.44
CA SER A 126 -3.49 -25.81 14.84
C SER A 126 -3.59 -24.65 15.85
N LYS A 127 -3.14 -23.45 15.46
CA LYS A 127 -3.08 -22.30 16.38
C LYS A 127 -3.13 -20.97 15.63
N ILE A 128 -3.86 -19.99 16.22
CA ILE A 128 -3.84 -18.61 15.79
C ILE A 128 -3.32 -17.74 16.93
N THR A 129 -2.35 -16.89 16.61
CA THR A 129 -1.81 -15.88 17.53
C THR A 129 -1.99 -14.49 16.96
N VAL A 130 -2.03 -13.49 17.84
CA VAL A 130 -2.02 -12.06 17.47
C VAL A 130 -0.82 -11.42 18.17
N GLU A 131 0.06 -10.79 17.39
CA GLU A 131 1.33 -10.25 17.88
C GLU A 131 2.14 -11.29 18.68
N GLY A 132 2.12 -12.56 18.22
CA GLY A 132 2.79 -13.67 18.89
C GLY A 132 2.15 -14.17 20.17
N LYS A 133 0.99 -13.64 20.55
CA LYS A 133 0.26 -14.03 21.76
C LYS A 133 -1.02 -14.78 21.42
N ASP A 134 -1.30 -15.80 22.21
CA ASP A 134 -2.55 -16.55 22.10
C ASP A 134 -3.66 -15.82 22.87
N PHE A 135 -4.54 -15.15 22.14
CA PHE A 135 -5.69 -14.45 22.73
C PHE A 135 -6.99 -15.26 22.69
N PHE A 136 -7.00 -16.34 21.91
CA PHE A 136 -8.21 -17.08 21.61
C PHE A 136 -8.17 -18.53 22.10
N ASP A 137 -7.17 -18.85 22.93
CA ASP A 137 -6.96 -20.19 23.52
C ASP A 137 -6.95 -21.32 22.46
N GLY A 138 -6.36 -21.00 21.28
CA GLY A 138 -6.31 -21.91 20.12
C GLY A 138 -7.58 -21.97 19.29
N ASP A 139 -8.67 -21.28 19.67
CA ASP A 139 -9.94 -21.29 18.93
C ASP A 139 -9.87 -20.40 17.68
N SER A 140 -9.67 -21.03 16.51
CA SER A 140 -9.62 -20.36 15.21
C SER A 140 -10.94 -19.66 14.86
N LYS A 141 -12.07 -20.20 15.30
CA LYS A 141 -13.41 -19.63 15.05
C LYS A 141 -13.58 -18.33 15.81
N LEU A 142 -13.17 -18.27 17.09
CA LEU A 142 -13.21 -17.03 17.84
C LEU A 142 -12.35 -15.95 17.20
N ALA A 143 -11.15 -16.31 16.72
CA ALA A 143 -10.26 -15.36 16.02
C ALA A 143 -10.90 -14.83 14.73
N THR A 144 -11.38 -15.71 13.87
CA THR A 144 -11.94 -15.33 12.54
C THR A 144 -13.20 -14.48 12.66
N GLN A 145 -14.01 -14.67 13.70
CA GLN A 145 -15.27 -13.96 13.89
C GLN A 145 -15.15 -12.65 14.68
N ASN A 146 -14.11 -12.48 15.49
CA ASN A 146 -14.02 -11.35 16.42
C ASN A 146 -12.95 -10.33 16.06
N LEU A 147 -11.88 -10.72 15.36
CA LEU A 147 -10.86 -9.75 14.93
C LEU A 147 -11.37 -8.94 13.72
N PRO A 148 -11.43 -7.60 13.82
CA PRO A 148 -11.89 -6.77 12.70
C PRO A 148 -10.86 -6.73 11.57
N ALA A 149 -11.34 -6.79 10.31
CA ALA A 149 -10.47 -6.82 9.12
C ALA A 149 -9.54 -5.60 9.02
N ASN A 150 -10.02 -4.42 9.38
CA ASN A 150 -9.25 -3.19 9.31
C ASN A 150 -8.09 -3.10 10.31
N ALA A 151 -8.05 -3.98 11.31
CA ALA A 151 -6.94 -4.07 12.26
C ALA A 151 -5.81 -4.99 11.75
N VAL A 152 -6.08 -5.81 10.73
CA VAL A 152 -5.12 -6.79 10.21
C VAL A 152 -4.12 -6.09 9.28
N GLY A 153 -2.84 -6.12 9.63
CA GLY A 153 -1.74 -5.62 8.81
C GLY A 153 -1.08 -6.74 8.00
N LYS A 154 -0.55 -7.74 8.69
CA LYS A 154 0.12 -8.89 8.06
C LYS A 154 -0.41 -10.22 8.61
N VAL A 155 -0.46 -11.22 7.75
CA VAL A 155 -0.80 -12.60 8.10
C VAL A 155 0.43 -13.45 7.85
N GLN A 156 0.96 -14.07 8.90
CA GLN A 156 2.13 -14.93 8.82
C GLN A 156 1.69 -16.38 9.01
N VAL A 157 1.93 -17.20 8.02
CA VAL A 157 1.73 -18.65 8.07
C VAL A 157 3.04 -19.30 8.43
N LEU A 158 3.06 -19.96 9.57
CA LEU A 158 4.22 -20.71 10.07
C LEU A 158 4.01 -22.19 9.79
N ARG A 159 4.78 -22.73 8.86
CA ARG A 159 4.83 -24.16 8.57
C ARG A 159 5.75 -24.84 9.60
N ASN A 160 5.51 -26.11 9.83
CA ASN A 160 6.28 -26.90 10.82
C ASN A 160 6.29 -26.26 12.23
N PHE A 161 5.16 -25.65 12.60
CA PHE A 161 5.02 -24.99 13.89
C PHE A 161 5.06 -25.99 15.03
N SER A 162 5.89 -25.72 16.03
CA SER A 162 5.94 -26.49 17.28
C SER A 162 6.02 -25.53 18.46
N GLU A 163 5.15 -25.72 19.45
CA GLU A 163 5.23 -24.96 20.71
C GLU A 163 6.56 -25.21 21.44
N ALA A 164 7.11 -26.41 21.32
CA ALA A 164 8.42 -26.78 21.87
C ALA A 164 9.59 -26.19 21.07
N GLY A 165 9.40 -25.81 19.81
CA GLY A 165 10.44 -25.21 18.95
C GLY A 165 10.86 -23.80 19.38
N GLN A 166 10.11 -23.15 20.28
CA GLN A 166 10.56 -21.94 20.96
C GLN A 166 11.65 -22.21 22.00
N LEU A 167 11.80 -23.44 22.41
CA LEU A 167 12.94 -23.91 23.22
C LEU A 167 14.01 -24.38 22.24
N ARG A 168 15.13 -23.67 22.14
CA ARG A 168 16.26 -23.93 21.23
C ARG A 168 16.61 -25.43 21.17
N ASN A 169 16.65 -26.01 19.96
CA ASN A 169 17.12 -27.34 19.60
C ASN A 169 16.16 -28.54 19.78
N VAL A 170 14.85 -28.35 19.74
CA VAL A 170 13.94 -29.50 19.53
C VAL A 170 13.45 -29.47 18.09
N THR A 171 14.00 -30.33 17.24
CA THR A 171 13.43 -30.66 15.93
C THR A 171 12.23 -31.55 16.17
N ASN A 172 11.04 -30.94 16.28
CA ASN A 172 9.80 -31.67 16.24
C ASN A 172 9.42 -31.86 14.77
N ASN A 173 9.19 -33.08 14.38
CA ASN A 173 8.79 -33.48 13.03
C ASN A 173 7.25 -33.38 12.89
N GLU A 174 6.64 -32.38 13.52
CA GLU A 174 5.21 -32.15 13.48
C GLU A 174 4.88 -31.23 12.31
N ASP A 175 4.09 -31.77 11.40
CA ASP A 175 3.63 -31.13 10.16
C ASP A 175 2.48 -30.12 10.46
N ASN A 176 2.62 -29.38 11.56
CA ASN A 176 1.61 -28.45 12.07
C ASN A 176 1.78 -27.08 11.44
N VAL A 177 0.66 -26.43 11.20
CA VAL A 177 0.60 -25.06 10.68
C VAL A 177 0.00 -24.15 11.73
N ALA A 178 0.60 -22.97 11.94
CA ALA A 178 0.04 -21.92 12.77
C ALA A 178 -0.05 -20.61 11.98
N ILE A 179 -0.95 -19.73 12.41
CA ILE A 179 -1.08 -18.39 11.84
C ILE A 179 -0.80 -17.36 12.94
N ASN A 180 0.07 -16.40 12.63
CA ASN A 180 0.27 -15.22 13.46
C ASN A 180 -0.25 -13.98 12.72
N ILE A 181 -1.08 -13.20 13.38
CA ILE A 181 -1.65 -11.96 12.87
C ILE A 181 -0.85 -10.79 13.44
N SER A 182 -0.27 -9.97 12.58
CA SER A 182 0.29 -8.68 12.98
C SER A 182 -0.73 -7.57 12.69
N LEU A 183 -0.94 -6.73 13.68
CA LEU A 183 -1.89 -5.63 13.59
C LEU A 183 -1.26 -4.41 12.89
N LYS A 184 -2.10 -3.57 12.30
CA LYS A 184 -1.66 -2.29 11.75
C LYS A 184 -1.14 -1.39 12.86
N THR A 185 0.05 -0.86 12.68
CA THR A 185 0.57 0.19 13.55
C THR A 185 -0.08 1.52 13.16
N GLY A 186 -0.42 2.36 14.14
CA GLY A 186 -1.16 3.62 13.91
C GLY A 186 -0.45 4.66 13.02
N LYS A 187 0.61 4.28 12.30
CA LYS A 187 1.31 5.07 11.28
C LYS A 187 0.82 4.79 9.85
N ASP A 188 -0.03 3.79 9.67
CA ASP A 188 -0.49 3.33 8.34
C ASP A 188 -1.87 3.94 7.99
N LYS A 189 -2.09 5.21 8.39
CA LYS A 189 -3.28 5.99 8.04
C LYS A 189 -2.95 7.07 7.03
#